data_e5f1cf728335210208ae124ff92d52bf
#
_entry.id   e5f1cf728335210208ae124ff92d52bf
#
_cell.length_a   1.000
_cell.length_b   1.000
_cell.length_c   1.000
_cell.angle_alpha   90.00
_cell.angle_beta   90.00
_cell.angle_gamma   90.00
#
_symmetry.space_group_name_H-M   'P 1'
#
loop_
_entity.id
_entity.type
_entity.pdbx_description
1 polymer ?
#
loop_
_entity_poly.entity_id
_entity_poly.type
_entity_poly.pdbx_seq_one_letter_code
_entity_poly.pdbx_strand_id
1 'polypeptide(L)'
;MGPAFSKPLQARETPIPGVLLFDLPVHGDNRGWFKENWQRAKMTGAGLPDFGPVQNNISFNEGAGTTRGIHAEPWDKFISVATGRVFGAWVDLREGPSFGAVFTAELDPSTAIFIPRGVGNAFQTLEDGTAYTYLVNDHWSADAQDQYVFLNLADETAAIDWPIRLSDAELSDKDRKHPRLAEVTPLRPRKTLVVGADGQLGTALRAALADHPAVEFATRTDLDLLDGDLEDARAWSAYSTIINAAAYTAVDAAETPDGRSAAWSVNVAGVTALARVASAHRLTLVHVSSDYVFDGTRSLHNESEPLSPLGVYGQTKAAGDAVVATVPRHYILRTSWVIGAGNNFVRTMANLAGRGISPSVVDDQVGRLSFTEDIAAAILHLLATDAEYGTYNMSNEGDEQSWAAIAGEVFTLCGRNRTDVTGVTTEEYFAGKDAAPRPLRSTLDLTRIRATGFTPPAAAGRLADYVAALTAG
;
A
#
# COMPACT_ATOMS: atom_id res chain seq x y z
N MET A 1 14.45 -20.68 36.37
CA MET A 1 13.94 -21.86 35.63
C MET A 1 14.51 -21.80 34.21
N GLY A 2 14.98 -22.97 33.68
CA GLY A 2 15.44 -23.00 32.28
C GLY A 2 14.30 -22.80 31.29
N PRO A 3 14.60 -22.54 29.99
CA PRO A 3 13.59 -22.32 28.97
C PRO A 3 12.67 -23.55 28.82
N ALA A 4 11.41 -23.29 28.48
CA ALA A 4 10.48 -24.39 28.18
C ALA A 4 10.85 -25.03 26.83
N PHE A 5 11.18 -26.31 26.85
CA PHE A 5 11.59 -27.06 25.67
C PHE A 5 10.39 -27.52 24.82
N SER A 6 10.61 -27.61 23.51
CA SER A 6 9.70 -28.23 22.54
C SER A 6 8.33 -27.56 22.41
N LYS A 7 8.21 -26.27 22.68
CA LYS A 7 7.01 -25.52 22.28
C LYS A 7 6.88 -25.48 20.75
N PRO A 8 5.66 -25.55 20.19
CA PRO A 8 5.47 -25.26 18.78
C PRO A 8 5.71 -23.76 18.50
N LEU A 9 6.16 -23.42 17.29
CA LEU A 9 6.16 -22.04 16.85
C LEU A 9 4.71 -21.57 16.69
N GLN A 10 4.31 -20.58 17.47
CA GLN A 10 2.94 -20.05 17.48
C GLN A 10 2.96 -18.57 17.82
N ALA A 11 2.20 -17.76 17.04
CA ALA A 11 1.91 -16.37 17.36
C ALA A 11 0.57 -16.25 18.12
N ARG A 12 0.51 -15.29 19.04
CA ARG A 12 -0.70 -14.91 19.78
C ARG A 12 -0.87 -13.41 19.78
N GLU A 13 -2.07 -12.95 19.51
CA GLU A 13 -2.42 -11.54 19.64
C GLU A 13 -2.35 -11.06 21.09
N THR A 14 -2.15 -9.77 21.27
CA THR A 14 -2.14 -9.09 22.57
C THR A 14 -3.21 -8.01 22.59
N PRO A 15 -3.52 -7.39 23.74
CA PRO A 15 -4.45 -6.25 23.81
C PRO A 15 -4.02 -5.02 23.00
N ILE A 16 -2.72 -4.90 22.63
CA ILE A 16 -2.24 -3.80 21.80
C ILE A 16 -2.28 -4.24 20.32
N PRO A 17 -3.04 -3.57 19.46
CA PRO A 17 -3.19 -3.95 18.06
C PRO A 17 -1.85 -4.07 17.32
N GLY A 18 -1.62 -5.22 16.66
CA GLY A 18 -0.40 -5.52 15.91
C GLY A 18 0.79 -5.99 16.75
N VAL A 19 0.69 -6.00 18.09
CA VAL A 19 1.70 -6.62 18.97
C VAL A 19 1.42 -8.11 19.06
N LEU A 20 2.42 -8.94 18.71
CA LEU A 20 2.31 -10.40 18.66
C LEU A 20 3.32 -11.07 19.58
N LEU A 21 2.83 -11.91 20.49
CA LEU A 21 3.67 -12.74 21.36
C LEU A 21 3.89 -14.10 20.69
N PHE A 22 5.16 -14.55 20.64
CA PHE A 22 5.56 -15.81 20.01
C PHE A 22 6.07 -16.82 21.03
N ASP A 23 5.63 -18.07 20.90
CA ASP A 23 6.34 -19.21 21.46
C ASP A 23 7.37 -19.68 20.44
N LEU A 24 8.63 -19.85 20.89
CA LEU A 24 9.75 -20.30 20.07
C LEU A 24 10.15 -21.73 20.41
N PRO A 25 10.35 -22.63 19.43
CA PRO A 25 10.92 -23.94 19.66
C PRO A 25 12.35 -23.83 20.21
N VAL A 26 12.57 -24.42 21.38
CA VAL A 26 13.89 -24.57 21.97
C VAL A 26 14.22 -26.07 22.10
N HIS A 27 15.37 -26.48 21.64
CA HIS A 27 15.83 -27.88 21.63
C HIS A 27 17.04 -28.01 22.54
N GLY A 28 16.96 -28.87 23.56
CA GLY A 28 18.02 -29.09 24.50
C GLY A 28 18.70 -30.45 24.32
N ASP A 29 20.02 -30.51 24.59
CA ASP A 29 20.80 -31.76 24.73
C ASP A 29 21.83 -31.62 25.84
N ASN A 30 22.75 -32.59 25.95
CA ASN A 30 23.81 -32.61 26.98
C ASN A 30 24.85 -31.47 26.85
N ARG A 31 24.83 -30.68 25.79
CA ARG A 31 25.73 -29.53 25.56
C ARG A 31 25.05 -28.19 25.88
N GLY A 32 23.73 -28.18 26.09
CA GLY A 32 22.93 -26.98 26.29
C GLY A 32 21.65 -26.96 25.44
N TRP A 33 21.34 -25.85 24.88
CA TRP A 33 20.13 -25.70 24.04
C TRP A 33 20.41 -24.90 22.76
N PHE A 34 19.58 -25.13 21.75
CA PHE A 34 19.57 -24.43 20.48
C PHE A 34 18.15 -23.95 20.15
N LYS A 35 18.03 -22.78 19.53
CA LYS A 35 16.77 -22.29 18.92
C LYS A 35 17.04 -21.58 17.61
N GLU A 36 16.07 -21.63 16.70
CA GLU A 36 16.00 -20.67 15.61
C GLU A 36 15.42 -19.36 16.17
N ASN A 37 16.27 -18.37 16.42
CA ASN A 37 15.85 -17.12 17.02
C ASN A 37 14.96 -16.29 16.09
N TRP A 38 15.20 -16.39 14.78
CA TRP A 38 14.37 -15.79 13.73
C TRP A 38 14.56 -16.55 12.43
N GLN A 39 13.44 -16.85 11.76
CA GLN A 39 13.42 -17.48 10.43
C GLN A 39 12.21 -16.96 9.68
N ARG A 40 12.48 -16.15 8.63
CA ARG A 40 11.46 -15.36 7.91
C ARG A 40 10.26 -16.21 7.45
N ALA A 41 10.51 -17.28 6.67
CA ALA A 41 9.43 -18.07 6.08
C ALA A 41 8.53 -18.76 7.13
N LYS A 42 9.12 -19.34 8.20
CA LYS A 42 8.35 -20.00 9.27
C LYS A 42 7.53 -19.00 10.07
N MET A 43 8.13 -17.85 10.41
CA MET A 43 7.48 -16.86 11.27
C MET A 43 6.41 -16.06 10.53
N THR A 44 6.62 -15.72 9.23
CA THR A 44 5.55 -15.13 8.42
C THR A 44 4.41 -16.11 8.20
N GLY A 45 4.70 -17.39 8.01
CA GLY A 45 3.69 -18.45 7.99
C GLY A 45 2.93 -18.62 9.31
N ALA A 46 3.51 -18.21 10.44
CA ALA A 46 2.87 -18.18 11.76
C ALA A 46 2.20 -16.84 12.10
N GLY A 47 2.15 -15.88 11.15
CA GLY A 47 1.46 -14.60 11.31
C GLY A 47 2.35 -13.40 11.63
N LEU A 48 3.70 -13.55 11.66
CA LEU A 48 4.59 -12.39 11.77
C LEU A 48 4.47 -11.52 10.51
N PRO A 49 4.23 -10.20 10.62
CA PRO A 49 4.37 -9.31 9.47
C PRO A 49 5.75 -9.42 8.84
N ASP A 50 5.83 -9.41 7.51
CA ASP A 50 7.12 -9.42 6.80
C ASP A 50 7.78 -8.04 6.88
N PHE A 51 8.32 -7.73 8.08
CA PHE A 51 8.86 -6.40 8.38
C PHE A 51 10.28 -6.16 7.84
N GLY A 52 10.93 -7.18 7.26
CA GLY A 52 12.23 -7.06 6.59
C GLY A 52 13.35 -6.51 7.48
N PRO A 53 13.78 -7.24 8.52
CA PRO A 53 14.80 -6.75 9.45
C PRO A 53 16.15 -6.54 8.75
N VAL A 54 16.86 -5.46 9.13
CA VAL A 54 18.16 -5.07 8.56
C VAL A 54 19.25 -4.90 9.61
N GLN A 55 18.88 -4.80 10.89
CA GLN A 55 19.83 -4.62 11.99
C GLN A 55 19.45 -5.50 13.16
N ASN A 56 20.44 -6.11 13.79
CA ASN A 56 20.29 -6.87 15.04
C ASN A 56 21.08 -6.16 16.16
N ASN A 57 20.41 -5.92 17.28
CA ASN A 57 21.00 -5.33 18.47
C ASN A 57 20.98 -6.32 19.64
N ILE A 58 21.97 -6.25 20.50
CA ILE A 58 22.05 -7.02 21.74
C ILE A 58 22.33 -6.06 22.89
N SER A 59 21.52 -6.16 23.95
CA SER A 59 21.76 -5.50 25.22
C SER A 59 22.10 -6.56 26.25
N PHE A 60 23.34 -6.57 26.74
CA PHE A 60 23.77 -7.40 27.85
C PHE A 60 23.61 -6.64 29.17
N ASN A 61 23.07 -7.30 30.19
CA ASN A 61 22.75 -6.73 31.49
C ASN A 61 23.31 -7.64 32.57
N GLU A 62 24.25 -7.11 33.36
CA GLU A 62 25.01 -7.88 34.35
C GLU A 62 24.13 -8.34 35.52
N GLY A 63 23.31 -7.44 36.07
CA GLY A 63 22.49 -7.69 37.25
C GLY A 63 21.01 -7.78 37.00
N ALA A 64 20.32 -8.54 37.84
CA ALA A 64 18.86 -8.49 37.95
C ALA A 64 18.41 -7.08 38.40
N GLY A 65 17.25 -6.61 37.91
CA GLY A 65 16.74 -5.27 38.23
C GLY A 65 17.18 -4.18 37.24
N THR A 66 18.11 -4.46 36.30
CA THR A 66 18.40 -3.50 35.23
C THR A 66 17.13 -3.25 34.43
N THR A 67 16.67 -1.99 34.44
CA THR A 67 15.41 -1.59 33.80
C THR A 67 15.68 -0.52 32.73
N ARG A 68 15.16 -0.72 31.51
CA ARG A 68 15.34 0.18 30.36
C ARG A 68 14.00 0.48 29.69
N GLY A 69 13.79 1.71 29.28
CA GLY A 69 12.58 2.12 28.56
C GLY A 69 11.94 3.37 29.17
N ILE A 70 10.73 3.67 28.86
CA ILE A 70 9.89 3.14 27.77
C ILE A 70 10.22 3.94 26.50
N HIS A 71 10.67 3.26 25.45
CA HIS A 71 11.08 3.90 24.21
C HIS A 71 10.22 3.39 23.05
N ALA A 72 9.44 4.27 22.42
CA ALA A 72 8.75 4.01 21.17
C ALA A 72 9.58 4.58 20.02
N GLU A 73 10.06 3.71 19.17
CA GLU A 73 10.94 4.04 18.07
C GLU A 73 10.20 4.05 16.72
N PRO A 74 10.74 4.71 15.68
CA PRO A 74 10.09 4.85 14.37
C PRO A 74 10.17 3.61 13.48
N TRP A 75 10.45 2.43 14.03
CA TRP A 75 10.58 1.14 13.34
C TRP A 75 9.93 -0.01 14.10
N ASP A 76 9.71 -1.11 13.38
CA ASP A 76 9.19 -2.35 13.95
C ASP A 76 10.33 -3.16 14.58
N LYS A 77 10.02 -3.92 15.65
CA LYS A 77 10.98 -4.76 16.36
C LYS A 77 10.48 -6.18 16.52
N PHE A 78 11.40 -7.13 16.36
CA PHE A 78 11.21 -8.50 16.84
C PHE A 78 12.21 -8.78 17.96
N ILE A 79 11.69 -8.93 19.15
CA ILE A 79 12.45 -8.97 20.42
C ILE A 79 12.47 -10.39 20.96
N SER A 80 13.61 -10.83 21.46
CA SER A 80 13.78 -12.12 22.11
C SER A 80 14.86 -12.05 23.21
N VAL A 81 14.93 -13.08 24.02
CA VAL A 81 15.97 -13.24 25.05
C VAL A 81 16.94 -14.33 24.61
N ALA A 82 18.24 -14.03 24.61
CA ALA A 82 19.27 -14.99 24.27
C ALA A 82 19.69 -15.80 25.50
N THR A 83 19.76 -15.18 26.67
CA THR A 83 19.99 -15.83 27.97
C THR A 83 19.35 -15.02 29.10
N GLY A 84 18.98 -15.67 30.20
CA GLY A 84 18.28 -15.04 31.31
C GLY A 84 16.79 -14.89 31.07
N ARG A 85 16.15 -14.00 31.83
CA ARG A 85 14.71 -13.75 31.80
C ARG A 85 14.44 -12.28 32.08
N VAL A 86 13.44 -11.73 31.38
CA VAL A 86 13.00 -10.36 31.58
C VAL A 86 11.49 -10.29 31.82
N PHE A 87 11.06 -9.31 32.58
CA PHE A 87 9.71 -8.79 32.58
C PHE A 87 9.66 -7.67 31.52
N GLY A 88 8.90 -7.87 30.46
CA GLY A 88 8.69 -6.90 29.40
C GLY A 88 7.39 -6.10 29.63
N ALA A 89 7.43 -4.82 29.30
CA ALA A 89 6.27 -3.94 29.33
C ALA A 89 6.19 -3.14 28.03
N TRP A 90 5.01 -3.15 27.42
CA TRP A 90 4.74 -2.44 26.16
C TRP A 90 3.55 -1.52 26.34
N VAL A 91 3.68 -0.29 25.83
CA VAL A 91 2.64 0.74 25.90
C VAL A 91 2.38 1.28 24.52
N ASP A 92 1.13 1.32 24.09
CA ASP A 92 0.79 1.92 22.80
C ASP A 92 0.90 3.44 22.86
N LEU A 93 1.89 4.02 22.19
CA LEU A 93 2.12 5.45 22.10
C LEU A 93 1.74 6.01 20.72
N ARG A 94 0.99 5.24 19.91
CA ARG A 94 0.47 5.66 18.59
C ARG A 94 -0.82 6.46 18.77
N GLU A 95 -1.02 7.44 17.88
CA GLU A 95 -2.31 8.14 17.78
C GLU A 95 -3.44 7.15 17.41
N GLY A 96 -4.50 7.12 18.23
CA GLY A 96 -5.64 6.25 17.98
C GLY A 96 -6.33 5.78 19.26
N PRO A 97 -7.35 4.92 19.15
CA PRO A 97 -8.18 4.48 20.29
C PRO A 97 -7.45 3.61 21.31
N SER A 98 -6.32 3.03 20.95
CA SER A 98 -5.47 2.20 21.84
C SER A 98 -4.36 2.97 22.52
N PHE A 99 -4.24 4.30 22.32
CA PHE A 99 -3.23 5.12 22.99
C PHE A 99 -3.26 4.91 24.51
N GLY A 100 -2.11 4.60 25.09
CA GLY A 100 -1.96 4.29 26.51
C GLY A 100 -2.30 2.85 26.91
N ALA A 101 -2.74 1.99 25.99
CA ALA A 101 -2.95 0.57 26.29
C ALA A 101 -1.64 -0.10 26.68
N VAL A 102 -1.68 -0.93 27.75
CA VAL A 102 -0.51 -1.60 28.31
C VAL A 102 -0.64 -3.11 28.15
N PHE A 103 0.47 -3.74 27.79
CA PHE A 103 0.63 -5.19 27.82
C PHE A 103 1.95 -5.55 28.52
N THR A 104 1.95 -6.55 29.39
CA THR A 104 3.14 -7.05 30.08
C THR A 104 3.25 -8.56 29.94
N ALA A 105 4.47 -9.06 29.84
CA ALA A 105 4.76 -10.51 29.83
C ALA A 105 6.19 -10.78 30.26
N GLU A 106 6.42 -11.94 30.85
CA GLU A 106 7.79 -12.45 31.03
C GLU A 106 8.29 -13.07 29.71
N LEU A 107 9.51 -12.74 29.33
CA LEU A 107 10.21 -13.36 28.22
C LEU A 107 11.45 -14.13 28.73
N ASP A 108 11.60 -15.33 28.19
CA ASP A 108 12.76 -16.20 28.34
C ASP A 108 13.22 -16.66 26.92
N PRO A 109 14.26 -17.50 26.78
CA PRO A 109 14.69 -17.97 25.47
C PRO A 109 13.62 -18.72 24.66
N SER A 110 12.51 -19.17 25.27
CA SER A 110 11.39 -19.85 24.58
C SER A 110 10.27 -18.91 24.12
N THR A 111 10.46 -17.60 24.28
CA THR A 111 9.45 -16.58 23.92
C THR A 111 10.08 -15.41 23.18
N ALA A 112 9.29 -14.78 22.31
CA ALA A 112 9.66 -13.55 21.62
C ALA A 112 8.41 -12.66 21.44
N ILE A 113 8.62 -11.40 21.12
CA ILE A 113 7.52 -10.48 20.85
C ILE A 113 7.84 -9.60 19.63
N PHE A 114 6.86 -9.43 18.78
CA PHE A 114 6.88 -8.43 17.72
C PHE A 114 6.11 -7.19 18.17
N ILE A 115 6.74 -6.04 18.03
CA ILE A 115 6.13 -4.74 18.30
C ILE A 115 6.22 -3.85 17.07
N PRO A 116 5.10 -3.31 16.59
CA PRO A 116 5.11 -2.35 15.50
C PRO A 116 5.66 -1.00 15.95
N ARG A 117 6.09 -0.19 14.98
CA ARG A 117 6.50 1.20 15.15
C ARG A 117 5.54 1.95 16.08
N GLY A 118 6.11 2.71 17.04
CA GLY A 118 5.33 3.57 17.94
C GLY A 118 4.75 2.87 19.17
N VAL A 119 4.93 1.56 19.29
CA VAL A 119 4.69 0.87 20.55
C VAL A 119 5.93 1.03 21.43
N GLY A 120 5.74 1.64 22.60
CA GLY A 120 6.80 1.80 23.59
C GLY A 120 7.23 0.45 24.16
N ASN A 121 8.54 0.26 24.23
CA ASN A 121 9.18 -0.95 24.73
C ASN A 121 9.99 -0.67 26.00
N ALA A 122 9.76 -1.46 27.02
CA ALA A 122 10.57 -1.49 28.22
C ALA A 122 10.77 -2.92 28.70
N PHE A 123 11.85 -3.14 29.42
CA PHE A 123 12.08 -4.41 30.13
C PHE A 123 12.83 -4.22 31.44
N GLN A 124 12.62 -5.15 32.36
CA GLN A 124 13.38 -5.30 33.60
C GLN A 124 13.96 -6.69 33.65
N THR A 125 15.27 -6.82 33.88
CA THR A 125 15.92 -8.12 34.03
C THR A 125 15.51 -8.78 35.33
N LEU A 126 15.18 -10.08 35.28
CA LEU A 126 14.81 -10.89 36.43
C LEU A 126 15.96 -11.82 36.91
N GLU A 127 16.99 -11.95 36.09
CA GLU A 127 18.16 -12.80 36.34
C GLU A 127 19.45 -12.07 35.94
N ASP A 128 20.56 -12.40 36.62
CA ASP A 128 21.89 -11.89 36.26
C ASP A 128 22.33 -12.43 34.89
N GLY A 129 23.18 -11.70 34.18
CA GLY A 129 23.75 -12.12 32.90
C GLY A 129 22.70 -12.23 31.79
N THR A 130 21.65 -11.41 31.84
CA THR A 130 20.56 -11.43 30.86
C THR A 130 20.96 -10.72 29.57
N ALA A 131 20.83 -11.43 28.43
CA ALA A 131 21.05 -10.90 27.10
C ALA A 131 19.72 -10.75 26.35
N TYR A 132 19.33 -9.49 26.14
CA TYR A 132 18.13 -9.08 25.42
C TYR A 132 18.51 -8.69 23.98
N THR A 133 17.92 -9.32 23.00
CA THR A 133 18.23 -9.12 21.57
C THR A 133 17.00 -8.71 20.78
N TYR A 134 17.20 -7.87 19.78
CA TYR A 134 16.10 -7.45 18.91
C TYR A 134 16.57 -7.14 17.49
N LEU A 135 15.73 -7.54 16.54
CA LEU A 135 15.83 -7.21 15.12
C LEU A 135 14.98 -5.96 14.86
N VAL A 136 15.47 -5.06 14.01
CA VAL A 136 14.74 -3.86 13.57
C VAL A 136 14.77 -3.73 12.05
N ASN A 137 13.74 -3.13 11.48
CA ASN A 137 13.59 -2.96 10.04
C ASN A 137 14.09 -1.61 9.51
N ASP A 138 14.84 -0.88 10.32
CA ASP A 138 15.52 0.34 9.90
C ASP A 138 16.87 0.45 10.60
N HIS A 139 17.75 1.33 10.10
CA HIS A 139 19.05 1.57 10.71
C HIS A 139 18.94 2.67 11.76
N TRP A 140 19.57 2.42 12.90
CA TRP A 140 19.71 3.47 13.89
C TRP A 140 20.58 4.61 13.35
N SER A 141 20.13 5.84 13.54
CA SER A 141 20.90 7.06 13.29
C SER A 141 20.67 8.05 14.42
N ALA A 142 21.61 8.99 14.59
CA ALA A 142 21.44 10.04 15.60
C ALA A 142 20.21 10.92 15.29
N ASP A 143 19.93 11.17 14.02
CA ASP A 143 18.81 12.00 13.56
C ASP A 143 17.45 11.31 13.74
N ALA A 144 17.44 9.98 13.87
CA ALA A 144 16.21 9.24 14.17
C ALA A 144 15.68 9.51 15.59
N GLN A 145 16.50 10.04 16.50
CA GLN A 145 16.07 10.31 17.89
C GLN A 145 14.96 11.36 17.98
N ASP A 146 14.87 12.28 17.04
CA ASP A 146 13.81 13.28 16.99
C ASP A 146 12.42 12.67 16.66
N GLN A 147 12.40 11.42 16.18
CA GLN A 147 11.21 10.66 15.89
C GLN A 147 10.82 9.67 17.02
N TYR A 148 11.59 9.64 18.12
CA TYR A 148 11.29 8.79 19.25
C TYR A 148 10.21 9.40 20.12
N VAL A 149 9.36 8.56 20.66
CA VAL A 149 8.42 8.92 21.72
C VAL A 149 8.84 8.18 22.99
N PHE A 150 8.93 8.91 24.07
CA PHE A 150 9.37 8.38 25.37
C PHE A 150 8.23 8.47 26.38
N LEU A 151 8.20 7.49 27.30
CA LEU A 151 7.28 7.48 28.44
C LEU A 151 8.04 7.11 29.72
N ASN A 152 7.66 7.72 30.83
CA ASN A 152 8.28 7.44 32.13
C ASN A 152 7.90 6.04 32.63
N LEU A 153 8.89 5.28 33.12
CA LEU A 153 8.71 3.95 33.66
C LEU A 153 7.74 3.92 34.89
N ALA A 154 7.69 5.01 35.64
CA ALA A 154 6.82 5.19 36.80
C ALA A 154 5.53 5.97 36.49
N ASP A 155 5.06 5.92 35.22
CA ASP A 155 3.81 6.57 34.84
C ASP A 155 2.61 5.97 35.56
N GLU A 156 1.83 6.82 36.21
CA GLU A 156 0.67 6.43 37.03
C GLU A 156 -0.54 5.97 36.22
N THR A 157 -0.63 6.39 34.95
CA THR A 157 -1.71 5.99 34.05
C THR A 157 -1.39 4.61 33.43
N ALA A 158 -0.15 4.42 32.99
CA ALA A 158 0.33 3.12 32.51
C ALA A 158 0.38 2.08 33.64
N ALA A 159 0.62 2.51 34.88
CA ALA A 159 0.53 1.74 36.12
C ALA A 159 1.18 0.35 36.03
N ILE A 160 2.39 0.27 35.46
CA ILE A 160 3.11 -0.99 35.27
C ILE A 160 3.56 -1.52 36.64
N ASP A 161 3.16 -2.75 36.96
CA ASP A 161 3.54 -3.43 38.20
C ASP A 161 4.91 -4.13 38.00
N TRP A 162 5.98 -3.38 38.26
CA TRP A 162 7.35 -3.87 38.09
C TRP A 162 7.72 -4.89 39.17
N PRO A 163 8.20 -6.12 38.83
CA PRO A 163 8.59 -7.15 39.77
C PRO A 163 9.61 -6.69 40.80
N ILE A 164 10.59 -5.89 40.37
CA ILE A 164 11.56 -5.22 41.24
C ILE A 164 11.18 -3.76 41.28
N ARG A 165 10.98 -3.20 42.46
CA ARG A 165 10.57 -1.77 42.59
C ARG A 165 11.56 -0.87 41.86
N LEU A 166 11.07 0.14 41.17
CA LEU A 166 11.93 1.09 40.43
C LEU A 166 12.91 1.86 41.34
N SER A 167 12.59 1.98 42.64
CA SER A 167 13.54 2.50 43.65
C SER A 167 14.76 1.62 43.87
N ASP A 168 14.58 0.31 43.70
CA ASP A 168 15.60 -0.74 43.95
C ASP A 168 16.23 -1.23 42.62
N ALA A 169 15.78 -0.74 41.50
CA ALA A 169 16.20 -1.09 40.15
C ALA A 169 17.28 -0.14 39.61
N GLU A 170 18.11 -0.66 38.72
CA GLU A 170 19.12 0.12 38.02
C GLU A 170 18.52 0.77 36.76
N LEU A 171 18.41 2.10 36.74
CA LEU A 171 17.87 2.90 35.66
C LEU A 171 18.87 3.98 35.22
N SER A 172 18.84 4.32 33.94
CA SER A 172 19.57 5.48 33.43
C SER A 172 18.91 6.79 33.89
N ASP A 173 19.73 7.86 34.00
CA ASP A 173 19.23 9.21 34.32
C ASP A 173 18.25 9.74 33.27
N LYS A 174 18.38 9.29 32.03
CA LYS A 174 17.45 9.63 30.94
C LYS A 174 16.07 8.99 31.17
N ASP A 175 16.04 7.69 31.43
CA ASP A 175 14.78 6.94 31.59
C ASP A 175 13.99 7.43 32.81
N ARG A 176 14.67 7.93 33.84
CA ARG A 176 14.03 8.57 35.02
C ARG A 176 13.30 9.88 34.70
N LYS A 177 13.71 10.57 33.63
CA LYS A 177 13.25 11.92 33.27
C LYS A 177 12.26 11.94 32.08
N HIS A 178 11.88 10.81 31.56
CA HIS A 178 10.92 10.74 30.47
C HIS A 178 9.58 11.35 30.88
N PRO A 179 8.80 11.91 29.92
CA PRO A 179 7.51 12.55 30.21
C PRO A 179 6.47 11.56 30.71
N ARG A 180 5.43 12.05 31.39
CA ARG A 180 4.25 11.28 31.74
C ARG A 180 3.33 11.14 30.54
N LEU A 181 2.46 10.10 30.53
CA LEU A 181 1.57 9.81 29.41
C LEU A 181 0.70 11.02 29.02
N ALA A 182 0.27 11.79 30.00
CA ALA A 182 -0.50 13.03 29.77
C ALA A 182 0.27 14.12 29.01
N GLU A 183 1.60 14.05 28.98
CA GLU A 183 2.49 15.00 28.30
C GLU A 183 3.01 14.45 26.97
N VAL A 184 2.78 13.17 26.69
CA VAL A 184 3.24 12.50 25.48
C VAL A 184 2.44 12.94 24.26
N THR A 185 3.14 13.42 23.22
CA THR A 185 2.53 13.60 21.90
C THR A 185 2.53 12.23 21.20
N PRO A 186 1.35 11.67 20.87
CA PRO A 186 1.25 10.37 20.21
C PRO A 186 1.99 10.33 18.86
N LEU A 187 2.58 9.18 18.54
CA LEU A 187 3.20 8.97 17.24
C LEU A 187 2.13 8.86 16.17
N ARG A 188 2.18 9.76 15.20
CA ARG A 188 1.24 9.76 14.09
C ARG A 188 1.46 8.58 13.14
N PRO A 189 0.39 8.05 12.51
CA PRO A 189 0.52 7.04 11.46
C PRO A 189 1.32 7.60 10.28
N ARG A 190 2.02 6.72 9.56
CA ARG A 190 2.67 7.10 8.31
C ARG A 190 1.63 7.48 7.26
N LYS A 191 1.98 8.45 6.43
CA LYS A 191 1.08 8.97 5.39
C LYS A 191 0.99 8.04 4.17
N THR A 192 -0.15 8.12 3.50
CA THR A 192 -0.29 7.69 2.10
C THR A 192 -0.15 8.93 1.20
N LEU A 193 0.75 8.88 0.22
CA LEU A 193 0.89 9.90 -0.81
C LEU A 193 0.11 9.49 -2.06
N VAL A 194 -0.80 10.33 -2.52
CA VAL A 194 -1.50 10.18 -3.80
C VAL A 194 -0.90 11.14 -4.81
N VAL A 195 -0.23 10.61 -5.84
CA VAL A 195 0.38 11.40 -6.92
C VAL A 195 -0.57 11.47 -8.11
N GLY A 196 -0.67 12.64 -8.76
CA GLY A 196 -1.65 12.88 -9.82
C GLY A 196 -3.06 13.15 -9.29
N ALA A 197 -3.13 13.85 -8.16
CA ALA A 197 -4.34 14.07 -7.36
C ALA A 197 -5.44 14.92 -8.06
N ASP A 198 -5.13 15.60 -9.15
CA ASP A 198 -6.02 16.40 -9.99
C ASP A 198 -6.55 15.62 -11.21
N GLY A 199 -6.06 14.41 -11.46
CA GLY A 199 -6.57 13.52 -12.51
C GLY A 199 -7.91 12.88 -12.15
N GLN A 200 -8.53 12.15 -13.11
CA GLN A 200 -9.83 11.47 -12.90
C GLN A 200 -9.79 10.54 -11.67
N LEU A 201 -8.80 9.65 -11.60
CA LEU A 201 -8.65 8.73 -10.48
C LEU A 201 -8.20 9.46 -9.20
N GLY A 202 -7.30 10.45 -9.32
CA GLY A 202 -6.87 11.27 -8.17
C GLY A 202 -8.06 11.95 -7.48
N THR A 203 -9.02 12.47 -8.26
CA THR A 203 -10.26 13.05 -7.76
C THR A 203 -11.12 12.02 -7.01
N ALA A 204 -11.26 10.80 -7.53
CA ALA A 204 -12.00 9.72 -6.87
C ALA A 204 -11.32 9.27 -5.59
N LEU A 205 -9.98 9.14 -5.58
CA LEU A 205 -9.19 8.83 -4.38
C LEU A 205 -9.32 9.93 -3.32
N ARG A 206 -9.33 11.21 -3.73
CA ARG A 206 -9.55 12.32 -2.81
C ARG A 206 -10.92 12.26 -2.14
N ALA A 207 -11.95 11.90 -2.88
CA ALA A 207 -13.29 11.72 -2.32
C ALA A 207 -13.35 10.50 -1.37
N ALA A 208 -12.77 9.38 -1.77
CA ALA A 208 -12.76 8.15 -0.97
C ALA A 208 -11.92 8.26 0.32
N LEU A 209 -10.93 9.13 0.37
CA LEU A 209 -10.00 9.33 1.49
C LEU A 209 -10.18 10.68 2.19
N ALA A 210 -11.31 11.38 1.97
CA ALA A 210 -11.54 12.73 2.49
C ALA A 210 -11.41 12.83 4.01
N ASP A 211 -11.85 11.80 4.73
CA ASP A 211 -11.83 11.75 6.20
C ASP A 211 -10.60 11.03 6.77
N HIS A 212 -9.68 10.59 5.90
CA HIS A 212 -8.49 9.86 6.36
C HIS A 212 -7.39 10.84 6.79
N PRO A 213 -6.97 10.85 8.07
CA PRO A 213 -6.12 11.92 8.64
C PRO A 213 -4.67 11.88 8.12
N ALA A 214 -4.22 10.76 7.57
CA ALA A 214 -2.84 10.54 7.16
C ALA A 214 -2.71 10.35 5.64
N VAL A 215 -3.33 11.24 4.84
CA VAL A 215 -3.22 11.24 3.39
C VAL A 215 -2.72 12.59 2.90
N GLU A 216 -1.77 12.56 1.97
CA GLU A 216 -1.29 13.73 1.24
C GLU A 216 -1.61 13.57 -0.24
N PHE A 217 -2.22 14.58 -0.83
CA PHE A 217 -2.59 14.62 -2.25
C PHE A 217 -1.64 15.59 -2.97
N ALA A 218 -0.84 15.05 -3.88
CA ALA A 218 0.11 15.83 -4.66
C ALA A 218 -0.35 15.94 -6.13
N THR A 219 -0.53 17.16 -6.58
CA THR A 219 -0.66 17.50 -8.00
C THR A 219 0.73 17.60 -8.63
N ARG A 220 0.79 17.83 -9.94
CA ARG A 220 2.07 18.03 -10.63
C ARG A 220 2.84 19.25 -10.09
N THR A 221 2.15 20.28 -9.63
CA THR A 221 2.82 21.46 -9.05
C THR A 221 3.37 21.23 -7.64
N ASP A 222 2.82 20.25 -6.92
CA ASP A 222 3.27 19.89 -5.58
C ASP A 222 4.43 18.88 -5.62
N LEU A 223 4.45 18.02 -6.65
CA LEU A 223 5.46 17.00 -6.89
C LEU A 223 5.53 16.67 -8.38
N ASP A 224 6.44 17.31 -9.12
CA ASP A 224 6.75 16.92 -10.49
C ASP A 224 7.72 15.72 -10.47
N LEU A 225 7.28 14.58 -11.00
CA LEU A 225 8.08 13.36 -11.06
C LEU A 225 9.35 13.48 -11.94
N LEU A 226 9.47 14.56 -12.68
CA LEU A 226 10.56 14.82 -13.63
C LEU A 226 11.51 15.94 -13.14
N ASP A 227 11.20 16.59 -12.03
CA ASP A 227 11.99 17.71 -11.51
C ASP A 227 12.91 17.25 -10.37
N GLY A 228 14.21 17.38 -10.60
CA GLY A 228 15.25 17.10 -9.61
C GLY A 228 15.41 15.64 -9.19
N ASP A 229 15.98 15.42 -8.01
CA ASP A 229 16.03 14.10 -7.39
C ASP A 229 14.82 13.93 -6.47
N LEU A 230 13.96 12.97 -6.81
CA LEU A 230 12.76 12.69 -6.04
C LEU A 230 13.07 12.24 -4.59
N GLU A 231 14.27 11.71 -4.35
CA GLU A 231 14.75 11.31 -3.03
C GLU A 231 14.73 12.49 -2.04
N ASP A 232 15.10 13.68 -2.49
CA ASP A 232 15.16 14.89 -1.67
C ASP A 232 13.82 15.64 -1.58
N ALA A 233 12.82 15.24 -2.38
CA ALA A 233 11.54 15.95 -2.49
C ALA A 233 10.65 15.86 -1.24
N ARG A 234 10.86 14.86 -0.41
CA ARG A 234 10.03 14.58 0.79
C ARG A 234 10.86 13.87 1.87
N ALA A 235 10.43 13.98 3.12
CA ALA A 235 10.89 13.12 4.21
C ALA A 235 10.18 11.75 4.10
N TRP A 236 10.68 10.87 3.24
CA TRP A 236 10.02 9.61 2.85
C TRP A 236 9.78 8.64 4.01
N SER A 237 10.54 8.72 5.08
CA SER A 237 10.30 7.96 6.33
C SER A 237 8.93 8.25 6.97
N ALA A 238 8.31 9.40 6.64
CA ALA A 238 6.97 9.77 7.10
C ALA A 238 5.84 9.10 6.30
N TYR A 239 6.16 8.37 5.23
CA TYR A 239 5.18 7.70 4.38
C TYR A 239 5.26 6.17 4.51
N SER A 240 4.14 5.49 4.26
CA SER A 240 4.03 4.04 4.15
C SER A 240 3.69 3.58 2.74
N THR A 241 2.99 4.44 1.98
CA THR A 241 2.37 4.08 0.71
C THR A 241 2.44 5.25 -0.27
N ILE A 242 2.73 4.94 -1.52
CA ILE A 242 2.57 5.85 -2.67
C ILE A 242 1.51 5.25 -3.60
N ILE A 243 0.45 6.01 -3.91
CA ILE A 243 -0.53 5.67 -4.94
C ILE A 243 -0.24 6.55 -6.15
N ASN A 244 0.33 5.97 -7.20
CA ASN A 244 0.62 6.66 -8.44
C ASN A 244 -0.57 6.61 -9.40
N ALA A 245 -1.37 7.68 -9.41
CA ALA A 245 -2.44 7.94 -10.36
C ALA A 245 -2.01 8.90 -11.50
N ALA A 246 -0.75 9.35 -11.50
CA ALA A 246 -0.20 10.19 -12.56
C ALA A 246 0.19 9.36 -13.78
N ALA A 247 -0.21 9.81 -14.97
CA ALA A 247 0.19 9.20 -16.23
C ALA A 247 0.05 10.20 -17.39
N TYR A 248 0.87 10.03 -18.42
CA TYR A 248 0.61 10.58 -19.74
C TYR A 248 -0.42 9.68 -20.44
N THR A 249 -1.59 10.21 -20.81
CA THR A 249 -2.73 9.45 -21.32
C THR A 249 -3.20 9.85 -22.72
N ALA A 250 -2.52 10.80 -23.37
CA ALA A 250 -2.88 11.24 -24.71
C ALA A 250 -2.38 10.24 -25.77
N VAL A 251 -3.16 9.17 -25.98
CA VAL A 251 -2.80 7.97 -26.76
C VAL A 251 -2.33 8.30 -28.17
N ASP A 252 -3.11 9.11 -28.93
CA ASP A 252 -2.76 9.48 -30.31
C ASP A 252 -1.56 10.43 -30.35
N ALA A 253 -1.49 11.39 -29.44
CA ALA A 253 -0.37 12.31 -29.35
C ALA A 253 0.96 11.59 -29.00
N ALA A 254 0.90 10.46 -28.30
CA ALA A 254 2.08 9.65 -27.98
C ALA A 254 2.81 9.12 -29.21
N GLU A 255 2.15 9.01 -30.36
CA GLU A 255 2.78 8.56 -31.59
C GLU A 255 3.63 9.68 -32.26
N THR A 256 3.43 10.95 -31.92
CA THR A 256 4.26 12.05 -32.38
C THR A 256 5.62 12.05 -31.69
N PRO A 257 6.70 12.64 -32.29
CA PRO A 257 8.02 12.70 -31.64
C PRO A 257 7.99 13.34 -30.24
N ASP A 258 7.31 14.47 -30.08
CA ASP A 258 7.21 15.19 -28.80
C ASP A 258 6.35 14.43 -27.80
N GLY A 259 5.22 13.89 -28.24
CA GLY A 259 4.32 13.09 -27.41
C GLY A 259 4.98 11.78 -26.94
N ARG A 260 5.77 11.14 -27.79
CA ARG A 260 6.60 9.97 -27.44
C ARG A 260 7.57 10.31 -26.32
N SER A 261 8.33 11.41 -26.48
CA SER A 261 9.26 11.86 -25.45
C SER A 261 8.52 12.13 -24.10
N ALA A 262 7.40 12.84 -24.15
CA ALA A 262 6.60 13.13 -22.97
C ALA A 262 6.01 11.87 -22.32
N ALA A 263 5.52 10.91 -23.11
CA ALA A 263 4.98 9.64 -22.60
C ALA A 263 6.06 8.81 -21.92
N TRP A 264 7.26 8.67 -22.51
CA TRP A 264 8.39 7.98 -21.90
C TRP A 264 8.87 8.69 -20.63
N SER A 265 8.93 10.01 -20.62
CA SER A 265 9.32 10.77 -19.43
C SER A 265 8.37 10.50 -18.28
N VAL A 266 7.06 10.67 -18.47
CA VAL A 266 6.08 10.53 -17.37
C VAL A 266 5.88 9.06 -16.98
N ASN A 267 5.57 8.19 -17.97
CA ASN A 267 5.17 6.81 -17.70
C ASN A 267 6.32 5.86 -17.38
N VAL A 268 7.56 6.24 -17.69
CA VAL A 268 8.74 5.40 -17.41
C VAL A 268 9.73 6.10 -16.49
N ALA A 269 10.26 7.27 -16.84
CA ALA A 269 11.28 7.93 -16.02
C ALA A 269 10.69 8.36 -14.65
N GLY A 270 9.52 9.02 -14.64
CA GLY A 270 8.82 9.40 -13.41
C GLY A 270 8.43 8.19 -12.56
N VAL A 271 7.95 7.10 -13.19
CA VAL A 271 7.64 5.84 -12.49
C VAL A 271 8.90 5.20 -11.91
N THR A 272 10.03 5.28 -12.64
CA THR A 272 11.33 4.80 -12.15
C THR A 272 11.79 5.55 -10.91
N ALA A 273 11.61 6.87 -10.89
CA ALA A 273 11.93 7.68 -9.71
C ALA A 273 11.09 7.27 -8.49
N LEU A 274 9.77 7.08 -8.67
CA LEU A 274 8.89 6.57 -7.61
C LEU A 274 9.29 5.16 -7.13
N ALA A 275 9.65 4.27 -8.06
CA ALA A 275 10.07 2.90 -7.73
C ALA A 275 11.39 2.87 -6.93
N ARG A 276 12.34 3.77 -7.23
CA ARG A 276 13.58 3.94 -6.46
C ARG A 276 13.29 4.36 -5.02
N VAL A 277 12.51 5.42 -4.85
CA VAL A 277 12.07 5.91 -3.52
C VAL A 277 11.33 4.82 -2.75
N ALA A 278 10.35 4.16 -3.39
CA ALA A 278 9.60 3.10 -2.76
C ALA A 278 10.49 1.94 -2.30
N SER A 279 11.49 1.56 -3.09
CA SER A 279 12.45 0.51 -2.73
C SER A 279 13.39 0.94 -1.61
N ALA A 280 13.95 2.16 -1.67
CA ALA A 280 14.88 2.69 -0.69
C ALA A 280 14.23 2.82 0.70
N HIS A 281 12.99 3.33 0.75
CA HIS A 281 12.25 3.58 1.99
C HIS A 281 11.22 2.50 2.33
N ARG A 282 11.20 1.37 1.61
CA ARG A 282 10.28 0.24 1.81
C ARG A 282 8.81 0.64 1.84
N LEU A 283 8.44 1.56 0.95
CA LEU A 283 7.06 1.98 0.79
C LEU A 283 6.31 0.97 -0.07
N THR A 284 5.01 0.87 0.14
CA THR A 284 4.13 0.18 -0.80
C THR A 284 3.86 1.10 -1.99
N LEU A 285 4.17 0.64 -3.21
CA LEU A 285 3.90 1.38 -4.43
C LEU A 285 2.69 0.80 -5.15
N VAL A 286 1.60 1.56 -5.22
CA VAL A 286 0.44 1.25 -6.05
C VAL A 286 0.57 2.01 -7.36
N HIS A 287 0.55 1.30 -8.48
CA HIS A 287 0.67 1.88 -9.83
C HIS A 287 -0.53 1.50 -10.69
N VAL A 288 -1.17 2.51 -11.28
CA VAL A 288 -2.30 2.25 -12.19
C VAL A 288 -1.79 2.16 -13.62
N SER A 289 -2.04 1.02 -14.25
CA SER A 289 -1.66 0.67 -15.61
C SER A 289 -2.87 0.56 -16.55
N SER A 290 -2.73 -0.05 -17.71
CA SER A 290 -3.71 -0.09 -18.78
C SER A 290 -3.76 -1.45 -19.48
N ASP A 291 -4.93 -1.78 -20.05
CA ASP A 291 -5.15 -2.84 -21.02
C ASP A 291 -4.33 -2.68 -22.31
N TYR A 292 -3.88 -1.47 -22.65
CA TYR A 292 -3.00 -1.20 -23.80
C TYR A 292 -1.60 -1.85 -23.70
N VAL A 293 -1.29 -2.48 -22.57
CA VAL A 293 -0.08 -3.31 -22.45
C VAL A 293 -0.23 -4.65 -23.21
N PHE A 294 -1.42 -4.98 -23.71
CA PHE A 294 -1.74 -6.16 -24.51
C PHE A 294 -2.03 -5.78 -25.97
N ASP A 295 -1.93 -6.75 -26.90
CA ASP A 295 -2.20 -6.56 -28.32
C ASP A 295 -3.68 -6.73 -28.71
N GLY A 296 -4.52 -7.21 -27.80
CA GLY A 296 -5.95 -7.43 -28.05
C GLY A 296 -6.26 -8.63 -28.95
N THR A 297 -5.33 -9.57 -29.10
CA THR A 297 -5.56 -10.79 -29.90
C THR A 297 -6.34 -11.85 -29.13
N ARG A 298 -6.32 -11.84 -27.80
CA ARG A 298 -7.08 -12.73 -26.94
C ARG A 298 -8.43 -12.14 -26.58
N SER A 299 -9.41 -13.00 -26.34
CA SER A 299 -10.72 -12.56 -25.87
C SER A 299 -10.72 -12.13 -24.40
N LEU A 300 -9.80 -12.65 -23.58
CA LEU A 300 -9.68 -12.36 -22.16
C LEU A 300 -8.19 -12.30 -21.78
N HIS A 301 -7.76 -11.20 -21.17
CA HIS A 301 -6.38 -10.94 -20.78
C HIS A 301 -6.21 -11.13 -19.28
N ASN A 302 -5.33 -12.05 -18.86
CA ASN A 302 -4.99 -12.26 -17.45
C ASN A 302 -3.65 -11.60 -17.08
N GLU A 303 -3.36 -11.52 -15.80
CA GLU A 303 -2.18 -10.82 -15.26
C GLU A 303 -0.84 -11.46 -15.66
N SER A 304 -0.83 -12.76 -15.92
CA SER A 304 0.37 -13.53 -16.30
C SER A 304 0.66 -13.52 -17.79
N GLU A 305 -0.20 -12.93 -18.61
CA GLU A 305 0.01 -12.83 -20.05
C GLU A 305 1.23 -11.95 -20.35
N PRO A 306 2.12 -12.38 -21.27
CA PRO A 306 3.23 -11.55 -21.73
C PRO A 306 2.73 -10.23 -22.32
N LEU A 307 3.42 -9.13 -21.99
CA LEU A 307 3.08 -7.81 -22.50
C LEU A 307 3.39 -7.72 -23.99
N SER A 308 2.47 -7.21 -24.78
CA SER A 308 2.55 -7.11 -26.25
C SER A 308 1.93 -5.80 -26.78
N PRO A 309 2.35 -4.61 -26.27
CA PRO A 309 1.73 -3.34 -26.60
C PRO A 309 1.90 -2.97 -28.08
N LEU A 310 0.82 -2.44 -28.70
CA LEU A 310 0.81 -2.07 -30.11
C LEU A 310 1.43 -0.68 -30.36
N GLY A 311 1.01 0.32 -29.59
CA GLY A 311 1.40 1.74 -29.76
C GLY A 311 2.33 2.23 -28.66
N VAL A 312 2.84 3.45 -28.82
CA VAL A 312 3.79 4.09 -27.90
C VAL A 312 3.22 4.23 -26.49
N TYR A 313 1.96 4.65 -26.34
CA TYR A 313 1.32 4.73 -25.03
C TYR A 313 1.39 3.37 -24.30
N GLY A 314 0.94 2.30 -24.95
CA GLY A 314 1.01 0.95 -24.40
C GLY A 314 2.43 0.50 -24.04
N GLN A 315 3.42 0.81 -24.94
CA GLN A 315 4.83 0.50 -24.69
C GLN A 315 5.35 1.19 -23.42
N THR A 316 5.00 2.47 -23.21
CA THR A 316 5.42 3.21 -22.01
C THR A 316 4.75 2.69 -20.75
N LYS A 317 3.46 2.30 -20.81
CA LYS A 317 2.76 1.67 -19.68
C LYS A 317 3.35 0.29 -19.35
N ALA A 318 3.65 -0.53 -20.37
CA ALA A 318 4.29 -1.83 -20.17
C ALA A 318 5.69 -1.70 -19.58
N ALA A 319 6.48 -0.70 -20.01
CA ALA A 319 7.79 -0.42 -19.41
C ALA A 319 7.67 0.04 -17.96
N GLY A 320 6.68 0.88 -17.63
CA GLY A 320 6.35 1.26 -16.26
C GLY A 320 5.97 0.07 -15.39
N ASP A 321 5.13 -0.84 -15.89
CA ASP A 321 4.76 -2.10 -15.21
C ASP A 321 6.02 -2.92 -14.86
N ALA A 322 6.93 -3.09 -15.84
CA ALA A 322 8.17 -3.83 -15.63
C ALA A 322 9.07 -3.20 -14.55
N VAL A 323 9.13 -1.87 -14.49
CA VAL A 323 9.87 -1.15 -13.44
C VAL A 323 9.21 -1.36 -12.08
N VAL A 324 7.89 -1.17 -11.96
CA VAL A 324 7.17 -1.32 -10.69
C VAL A 324 7.22 -2.75 -10.17
N ALA A 325 7.21 -3.76 -11.05
CA ALA A 325 7.34 -5.17 -10.68
C ALA A 325 8.68 -5.50 -9.98
N THR A 326 9.70 -4.62 -10.05
CA THR A 326 10.96 -4.79 -9.30
C THR A 326 10.86 -4.31 -7.84
N VAL A 327 9.84 -3.54 -7.49
CA VAL A 327 9.61 -3.07 -6.12
C VAL A 327 9.04 -4.20 -5.28
N PRO A 328 9.65 -4.61 -4.16
CA PRO A 328 9.17 -5.76 -3.38
C PRO A 328 7.72 -5.62 -2.87
N ARG A 329 7.31 -4.40 -2.55
CA ARG A 329 5.97 -4.07 -2.02
C ARG A 329 5.21 -3.26 -3.05
N HIS A 330 4.57 -3.92 -4.00
CA HIS A 330 3.86 -3.23 -5.07
C HIS A 330 2.50 -3.83 -5.39
N TYR A 331 1.62 -2.97 -5.88
CA TYR A 331 0.39 -3.33 -6.58
C TYR A 331 0.39 -2.63 -7.94
N ILE A 332 0.29 -3.39 -9.02
CA ILE A 332 0.02 -2.87 -10.37
C ILE A 332 -1.45 -3.15 -10.66
N LEU A 333 -2.27 -2.12 -10.87
CA LEU A 333 -3.66 -2.26 -11.29
C LEU A 333 -3.76 -1.94 -12.79
N ARG A 334 -3.93 -2.96 -13.62
CA ARG A 334 -4.28 -2.77 -15.03
C ARG A 334 -5.76 -2.54 -15.16
N THR A 335 -6.14 -1.44 -15.78
CA THR A 335 -7.54 -1.06 -15.99
C THR A 335 -7.80 -0.76 -17.46
N SER A 336 -9.08 -0.69 -17.85
CA SER A 336 -9.50 -0.39 -19.21
C SER A 336 -10.59 0.69 -19.20
N TRP A 337 -10.68 1.51 -20.24
CA TRP A 337 -11.80 2.38 -20.54
C TRP A 337 -12.31 3.18 -19.35
N VAL A 338 -11.42 4.00 -18.78
CA VAL A 338 -11.65 4.72 -17.51
C VAL A 338 -12.69 5.81 -17.67
N ILE A 339 -13.69 5.82 -16.78
CA ILE A 339 -14.76 6.81 -16.68
C ILE A 339 -14.70 7.44 -15.27
N GLY A 340 -14.59 8.76 -15.22
CA GLY A 340 -14.54 9.52 -13.98
C GLY A 340 -14.83 10.99 -14.18
N ALA A 341 -14.32 11.82 -13.29
CA ALA A 341 -14.45 13.27 -13.39
C ALA A 341 -13.76 13.83 -14.65
N GLY A 342 -14.30 14.90 -15.25
CA GLY A 342 -13.72 15.55 -16.42
C GLY A 342 -14.12 14.91 -17.75
N ASN A 343 -13.27 15.05 -18.76
CA ASN A 343 -13.56 14.60 -20.12
C ASN A 343 -13.34 13.10 -20.26
N ASN A 344 -14.35 12.38 -20.74
CA ASN A 344 -14.29 10.95 -21.04
C ASN A 344 -15.32 10.61 -22.14
N PHE A 345 -15.28 9.37 -22.61
CA PHE A 345 -16.13 8.90 -23.69
C PHE A 345 -17.63 9.03 -23.37
N VAL A 346 -18.07 8.60 -22.19
CA VAL A 346 -19.49 8.63 -21.79
C VAL A 346 -20.02 10.07 -21.73
N ARG A 347 -19.26 10.98 -21.13
CA ARG A 347 -19.60 12.42 -21.11
C ARG A 347 -19.67 12.99 -22.51
N THR A 348 -18.77 12.62 -23.41
CA THR A 348 -18.80 13.05 -24.81
C THR A 348 -20.08 12.58 -25.52
N MET A 349 -20.45 11.31 -25.33
CA MET A 349 -21.67 10.75 -25.92
C MET A 349 -22.93 11.41 -25.35
N ALA A 350 -23.02 11.63 -24.05
CA ALA A 350 -24.11 12.33 -23.39
C ALA A 350 -24.28 13.78 -23.96
N ASN A 351 -23.16 14.50 -24.14
CA ASN A 351 -23.16 15.83 -24.73
C ASN A 351 -23.65 15.84 -26.20
N LEU A 352 -23.24 14.82 -26.98
CA LEU A 352 -23.73 14.69 -28.38
C LEU A 352 -25.21 14.36 -28.39
N ALA A 353 -25.69 13.48 -27.54
CA ALA A 353 -27.10 13.16 -27.38
C ALA A 353 -27.92 14.40 -27.03
N GLY A 354 -27.50 15.21 -26.05
CA GLY A 354 -28.16 16.46 -25.65
C GLY A 354 -28.18 17.53 -26.76
N ARG A 355 -27.17 17.50 -27.65
CA ARG A 355 -27.11 18.41 -28.81
C ARG A 355 -27.84 17.91 -30.06
N GLY A 356 -28.47 16.73 -30.00
CA GLY A 356 -29.17 16.13 -31.13
C GLY A 356 -28.27 15.60 -32.25
N ILE A 357 -26.96 15.40 -31.98
CA ILE A 357 -25.96 14.92 -32.94
C ILE A 357 -25.93 13.40 -32.94
N SER A 358 -25.94 12.76 -34.12
CA SER A 358 -25.83 11.31 -34.30
C SER A 358 -24.40 10.96 -34.76
N PRO A 359 -23.55 10.35 -33.89
CA PRO A 359 -22.17 10.07 -34.22
C PRO A 359 -21.99 8.73 -34.93
N SER A 360 -20.87 8.60 -35.67
CA SER A 360 -20.27 7.29 -35.99
C SER A 360 -19.30 6.90 -34.91
N VAL A 361 -19.38 5.67 -34.40
CA VAL A 361 -18.57 5.17 -33.28
C VAL A 361 -18.03 3.78 -33.62
N VAL A 362 -16.81 3.48 -33.18
CA VAL A 362 -16.13 2.19 -33.41
C VAL A 362 -16.92 1.04 -32.79
N ASP A 363 -17.17 -0.02 -33.56
CA ASP A 363 -17.98 -1.19 -33.17
C ASP A 363 -17.19 -2.51 -33.09
N ASP A 364 -15.95 -2.53 -33.52
CA ASP A 364 -15.06 -3.69 -33.51
C ASP A 364 -14.00 -3.69 -32.41
N GLN A 365 -13.95 -2.63 -31.58
CA GLN A 365 -13.19 -2.60 -30.33
C GLN A 365 -14.12 -2.96 -29.18
N VAL A 366 -13.78 -4.03 -28.43
CA VAL A 366 -14.60 -4.64 -27.39
C VAL A 366 -13.87 -4.64 -26.05
N GLY A 367 -14.58 -4.27 -24.98
CA GLY A 367 -14.02 -4.23 -23.62
C GLY A 367 -15.08 -3.96 -22.56
N ARG A 368 -14.63 -3.50 -21.40
CA ARG A 368 -15.49 -3.09 -20.27
C ARG A 368 -15.09 -1.72 -19.77
N LEU A 369 -16.07 -0.97 -19.28
CA LEU A 369 -15.82 0.30 -18.59
C LEU A 369 -15.21 0.06 -17.22
N SER A 370 -14.42 1.03 -16.76
CA SER A 370 -13.88 1.07 -15.39
C SER A 370 -14.17 2.45 -14.80
N PHE A 371 -14.99 2.48 -13.76
CA PHE A 371 -15.31 3.74 -13.08
C PHE A 371 -14.26 4.04 -12.02
N THR A 372 -13.81 5.29 -11.95
CA THR A 372 -12.71 5.72 -11.07
C THR A 372 -12.99 5.47 -9.60
N GLU A 373 -14.23 5.57 -9.17
CA GLU A 373 -14.66 5.28 -7.80
C GLU A 373 -14.44 3.81 -7.44
N ASP A 374 -14.67 2.90 -8.39
CA ASP A 374 -14.50 1.47 -8.20
C ASP A 374 -13.02 1.07 -8.28
N ILE A 375 -12.22 1.74 -9.13
CA ILE A 375 -10.76 1.59 -9.13
C ILE A 375 -10.19 2.06 -7.78
N ALA A 376 -10.63 3.20 -7.26
CA ALA A 376 -10.21 3.71 -5.96
C ALA A 376 -10.59 2.72 -4.84
N ALA A 377 -11.81 2.18 -4.85
CA ALA A 377 -12.27 1.19 -3.88
C ALA A 377 -11.41 -0.10 -3.94
N ALA A 378 -11.05 -0.57 -5.15
CA ALA A 378 -10.16 -1.73 -5.32
C ALA A 378 -8.76 -1.48 -4.75
N ILE A 379 -8.17 -0.30 -5.01
CA ILE A 379 -6.87 0.09 -4.43
C ILE A 379 -6.93 0.06 -2.91
N LEU A 380 -7.96 0.69 -2.32
CA LEU A 380 -8.11 0.75 -0.88
C LEU A 380 -8.38 -0.63 -0.26
N HIS A 381 -9.13 -1.50 -0.95
CA HIS A 381 -9.34 -2.88 -0.53
C HIS A 381 -8.01 -3.66 -0.49
N LEU A 382 -7.20 -3.62 -1.55
CA LEU A 382 -5.91 -4.31 -1.58
C LEU A 382 -4.98 -3.86 -0.44
N LEU A 383 -4.97 -2.55 -0.16
CA LEU A 383 -4.18 -1.98 0.95
C LEU A 383 -4.73 -2.37 2.33
N ALA A 384 -6.06 -2.40 2.49
CA ALA A 384 -6.70 -2.70 3.78
C ALA A 384 -6.65 -4.19 4.16
N THR A 385 -6.59 -5.07 3.16
CA THR A 385 -6.55 -6.53 3.38
C THR A 385 -5.16 -7.12 3.33
N ASP A 386 -4.11 -6.27 3.17
CA ASP A 386 -2.73 -6.71 2.95
C ASP A 386 -2.66 -7.84 1.89
N ALA A 387 -3.39 -7.65 0.77
CA ALA A 387 -3.45 -8.62 -0.31
C ALA A 387 -2.03 -8.96 -0.81
N GLU A 388 -1.84 -10.14 -1.38
CA GLU A 388 -0.54 -10.53 -1.96
C GLU A 388 -0.05 -9.50 -2.97
N TYR A 389 1.18 -9.02 -2.81
CA TYR A 389 1.78 -8.06 -3.75
C TYR A 389 1.84 -8.62 -5.18
N GLY A 390 1.71 -7.75 -6.16
CA GLY A 390 1.78 -8.13 -7.57
C GLY A 390 0.81 -7.36 -8.46
N THR A 391 0.55 -7.92 -9.64
CA THR A 391 -0.33 -7.33 -10.65
C THR A 391 -1.76 -7.82 -10.49
N TYR A 392 -2.71 -6.91 -10.62
CA TYR A 392 -4.15 -7.16 -10.61
C TYR A 392 -4.81 -6.48 -11.79
N ASN A 393 -5.72 -7.15 -12.43
CA ASN A 393 -6.62 -6.56 -13.41
C ASN A 393 -7.86 -6.01 -12.69
N MET A 394 -8.32 -4.82 -13.10
CA MET A 394 -9.49 -4.16 -12.53
C MET A 394 -10.30 -3.45 -13.60
N SER A 395 -11.53 -3.90 -13.81
CA SER A 395 -12.60 -3.21 -14.51
C SER A 395 -13.92 -3.48 -13.80
N ASN A 396 -14.98 -2.75 -14.17
CA ASN A 396 -16.31 -3.11 -13.71
C ASN A 396 -16.76 -4.43 -14.36
N GLU A 397 -17.68 -5.15 -13.70
CA GLU A 397 -18.27 -6.40 -14.21
C GLU A 397 -19.34 -6.16 -15.24
N GLY A 398 -19.71 -7.20 -15.97
CA GLY A 398 -20.77 -7.24 -16.95
C GLY A 398 -20.31 -7.80 -18.30
N ASP A 399 -21.20 -7.73 -19.28
CA ASP A 399 -20.93 -8.18 -20.63
C ASP A 399 -19.88 -7.30 -21.31
N GLU A 400 -19.13 -7.89 -22.22
CA GLU A 400 -18.25 -7.16 -23.12
C GLU A 400 -19.10 -6.32 -24.09
N GLN A 401 -18.72 -5.09 -24.31
CA GLN A 401 -19.41 -4.18 -25.21
C GLN A 401 -18.42 -3.46 -26.13
N SER A 402 -18.90 -3.11 -27.34
CA SER A 402 -18.17 -2.20 -28.20
C SER A 402 -18.39 -0.74 -27.77
N TRP A 403 -17.51 0.16 -28.22
CA TRP A 403 -17.74 1.60 -28.03
C TRP A 403 -19.07 2.07 -28.62
N ALA A 404 -19.50 1.55 -29.79
CA ALA A 404 -20.79 1.85 -30.39
C ALA A 404 -21.97 1.34 -29.55
N ALA A 405 -21.83 0.14 -28.95
CA ALA A 405 -22.86 -0.39 -28.06
C ALA A 405 -23.03 0.47 -26.80
N ILE A 406 -21.93 0.87 -26.16
CA ILE A 406 -21.93 1.75 -24.99
C ILE A 406 -22.50 3.14 -25.37
N ALA A 407 -22.14 3.71 -26.53
CA ALA A 407 -22.70 4.97 -27.01
C ALA A 407 -24.23 4.87 -27.19
N GLY A 408 -24.73 3.77 -27.75
CA GLY A 408 -26.15 3.49 -27.86
C GLY A 408 -26.89 3.42 -26.54
N GLU A 409 -26.25 2.84 -25.50
CA GLU A 409 -26.78 2.83 -24.12
C GLU A 409 -26.85 4.25 -23.54
N VAL A 410 -25.77 5.03 -23.69
CA VAL A 410 -25.74 6.43 -23.23
C VAL A 410 -26.85 7.25 -23.92
N PHE A 411 -27.05 7.05 -25.21
CA PHE A 411 -28.13 7.72 -25.94
C PHE A 411 -29.48 7.34 -25.37
N THR A 412 -29.72 6.06 -25.10
CA THR A 412 -30.97 5.58 -24.49
C THR A 412 -31.21 6.22 -23.12
N LEU A 413 -30.17 6.27 -22.27
CA LEU A 413 -30.22 6.90 -20.94
C LEU A 413 -30.49 8.44 -21.03
N CYS A 414 -30.06 9.08 -22.14
CA CYS A 414 -30.35 10.48 -22.41
C CYS A 414 -31.69 10.70 -23.13
N GLY A 415 -32.54 9.68 -23.25
CA GLY A 415 -33.88 9.78 -23.90
C GLY A 415 -33.84 9.79 -25.45
N ARG A 416 -32.74 9.34 -26.06
CA ARG A 416 -32.56 9.21 -27.50
C ARG A 416 -32.71 7.74 -27.95
N ASN A 417 -32.81 7.51 -29.26
CA ASN A 417 -32.80 6.16 -29.79
C ASN A 417 -31.38 5.59 -29.86
N ARG A 418 -31.20 4.31 -29.50
CA ARG A 418 -29.92 3.60 -29.66
C ARG A 418 -29.42 3.62 -31.10
N THR A 419 -30.35 3.59 -32.07
CA THR A 419 -30.09 3.64 -33.52
C THR A 419 -29.61 4.99 -34.02
N ASP A 420 -29.59 6.04 -33.18
CA ASP A 420 -29.00 7.34 -33.54
C ASP A 420 -27.45 7.27 -33.54
N VAL A 421 -26.85 6.18 -33.04
CA VAL A 421 -25.44 5.89 -33.12
C VAL A 421 -25.19 4.89 -34.26
N THR A 422 -24.27 5.24 -35.18
CA THR A 422 -23.85 4.37 -36.27
C THR A 422 -22.56 3.66 -35.92
N GLY A 423 -22.57 2.32 -35.88
CA GLY A 423 -21.34 1.51 -35.70
C GLY A 423 -20.51 1.52 -36.99
N VAL A 424 -19.21 1.69 -36.86
CA VAL A 424 -18.22 1.62 -37.96
C VAL A 424 -16.98 0.80 -37.47
N THR A 425 -16.21 0.25 -38.40
CA THR A 425 -14.96 -0.43 -38.05
C THR A 425 -13.89 0.56 -37.62
N THR A 426 -12.88 0.06 -36.89
CA THR A 426 -11.69 0.84 -36.53
C THR A 426 -11.00 1.40 -37.79
N GLU A 427 -10.88 0.59 -38.84
CA GLU A 427 -10.29 1.01 -40.13
C GLU A 427 -11.07 2.17 -40.76
N GLU A 428 -12.38 2.06 -40.83
CA GLU A 428 -13.25 3.12 -41.39
C GLU A 428 -13.20 4.39 -40.54
N TYR A 429 -13.21 4.28 -39.22
CA TYR A 429 -13.22 5.43 -38.33
C TYR A 429 -11.93 6.24 -38.39
N PHE A 430 -10.80 5.57 -38.53
CA PHE A 430 -9.47 6.20 -38.59
C PHE A 430 -8.92 6.38 -39.99
N ALA A 431 -9.69 6.06 -41.02
CA ALA A 431 -9.26 6.27 -42.41
C ALA A 431 -8.79 7.70 -42.64
N GLY A 432 -7.54 7.85 -43.09
CA GLY A 432 -6.89 9.14 -43.35
C GLY A 432 -6.54 9.97 -42.10
N LYS A 433 -6.56 9.39 -40.91
CA LYS A 433 -6.13 10.03 -39.65
C LYS A 433 -4.86 9.37 -39.15
N ASP A 434 -3.94 10.19 -38.62
CA ASP A 434 -2.79 9.68 -37.84
C ASP A 434 -3.30 9.28 -36.43
N ALA A 435 -3.58 8.00 -36.25
CA ALA A 435 -4.11 7.47 -34.98
C ALA A 435 -3.22 6.35 -34.47
N ALA A 436 -3.08 6.26 -33.16
CA ALA A 436 -2.36 5.18 -32.52
C ALA A 436 -3.07 3.82 -32.77
N PRO A 437 -2.33 2.72 -32.92
CA PRO A 437 -2.93 1.39 -32.98
C PRO A 437 -3.57 1.06 -31.62
N ARG A 438 -4.75 0.43 -31.67
CA ARG A 438 -5.55 0.08 -30.47
C ARG A 438 -5.84 -1.42 -30.47
N PRO A 439 -5.84 -2.06 -29.27
CA PRO A 439 -6.29 -3.44 -29.15
C PRO A 439 -7.77 -3.54 -29.52
N LEU A 440 -8.13 -4.56 -30.32
CA LEU A 440 -9.52 -4.84 -30.65
C LEU A 440 -10.29 -5.46 -29.48
N ARG A 441 -9.59 -6.18 -28.61
CA ARG A 441 -10.16 -6.79 -27.40
C ARG A 441 -9.39 -6.32 -26.18
N SER A 442 -10.10 -5.75 -25.23
CA SER A 442 -9.55 -5.12 -24.02
C SER A 442 -10.15 -5.70 -22.74
N THR A 443 -10.79 -6.86 -22.84
CA THR A 443 -11.45 -7.47 -21.68
C THR A 443 -10.42 -8.09 -20.73
N LEU A 444 -10.42 -7.61 -19.49
CA LEU A 444 -9.53 -8.06 -18.44
C LEU A 444 -10.17 -9.20 -17.61
N ASP A 445 -9.38 -10.21 -17.27
CA ASP A 445 -9.77 -11.26 -16.32
C ASP A 445 -9.73 -10.71 -14.89
N LEU A 446 -10.84 -10.83 -14.17
CA LEU A 446 -11.00 -10.31 -12.81
C LEU A 446 -10.87 -11.40 -11.74
N THR A 447 -10.44 -12.61 -12.11
CA THR A 447 -10.37 -13.75 -11.19
C THR A 447 -9.45 -13.47 -10.01
N ARG A 448 -8.28 -12.87 -10.24
CA ARG A 448 -7.30 -12.60 -9.20
C ARG A 448 -7.79 -11.55 -8.19
N ILE A 449 -8.38 -10.45 -8.65
CA ILE A 449 -8.88 -9.43 -7.72
C ILE A 449 -10.08 -9.95 -6.91
N ARG A 450 -10.95 -10.76 -7.52
CA ARG A 450 -12.05 -11.42 -6.80
C ARG A 450 -11.56 -12.38 -5.72
N ALA A 451 -10.46 -13.08 -5.96
CA ALA A 451 -9.86 -13.96 -4.97
C ALA A 451 -9.39 -13.24 -3.69
N THR A 452 -9.18 -11.91 -3.73
CA THR A 452 -8.90 -11.09 -2.54
C THR A 452 -10.15 -10.77 -1.70
N GLY A 453 -11.34 -11.14 -2.19
CA GLY A 453 -12.64 -10.77 -1.59
C GLY A 453 -13.26 -9.50 -2.16
N PHE A 454 -12.59 -8.80 -3.09
CA PHE A 454 -13.17 -7.65 -3.77
C PHE A 454 -14.11 -8.10 -4.90
N THR A 455 -15.32 -7.55 -4.90
CA THR A 455 -16.30 -7.79 -5.99
C THR A 455 -16.48 -6.49 -6.78
N PRO A 456 -15.94 -6.38 -8.01
CA PRO A 456 -16.15 -5.22 -8.84
C PRO A 456 -17.65 -5.01 -9.14
N PRO A 457 -18.19 -3.79 -8.99
CA PRO A 457 -19.59 -3.54 -9.32
C PRO A 457 -19.89 -3.70 -10.82
N ALA A 458 -21.17 -3.94 -11.16
CA ALA A 458 -21.61 -4.03 -12.55
C ALA A 458 -21.51 -2.68 -13.28
N ALA A 459 -20.91 -2.69 -14.48
CA ALA A 459 -20.70 -1.48 -15.31
C ALA A 459 -22.02 -0.80 -15.70
N ALA A 460 -23.08 -1.59 -15.99
CA ALA A 460 -24.37 -1.05 -16.42
C ALA A 460 -25.03 -0.15 -15.37
N GLY A 461 -25.01 -0.55 -14.09
CA GLY A 461 -25.54 0.29 -13.00
C GLY A 461 -24.74 1.58 -12.84
N ARG A 462 -23.41 1.49 -12.85
CA ARG A 462 -22.52 2.65 -12.79
C ARG A 462 -22.70 3.62 -13.96
N LEU A 463 -22.90 3.07 -15.16
CA LEU A 463 -23.16 3.88 -16.36
C LEU A 463 -24.46 4.68 -16.23
N ALA A 464 -25.54 4.03 -15.75
CA ALA A 464 -26.82 4.69 -15.54
C ALA A 464 -26.72 5.82 -14.50
N ASP A 465 -26.08 5.55 -13.34
CA ASP A 465 -25.85 6.54 -12.29
C ASP A 465 -25.02 7.72 -12.79
N TYR A 466 -23.94 7.42 -13.53
CA TYR A 466 -23.05 8.44 -14.09
C TYR A 466 -23.78 9.36 -15.09
N VAL A 467 -24.56 8.78 -16.02
CA VAL A 467 -25.34 9.57 -17.01
C VAL A 467 -26.43 10.38 -16.32
N ALA A 468 -27.13 9.80 -15.31
CA ALA A 468 -28.12 10.53 -14.53
C ALA A 468 -27.51 11.76 -13.83
N ALA A 469 -26.33 11.61 -13.22
CA ALA A 469 -25.61 12.72 -12.60
C ALA A 469 -25.21 13.81 -13.61
N LEU A 470 -24.84 13.43 -14.87
CA LEU A 470 -24.52 14.39 -15.93
C LEU A 470 -25.72 15.20 -16.46
N THR A 471 -26.91 14.59 -16.41
CA THR A 471 -28.13 15.19 -16.94
C THR A 471 -28.93 15.97 -15.90
N ALA A 472 -28.65 15.80 -14.64
CA ALA A 472 -29.26 16.51 -13.51
C ALA A 472 -28.62 17.87 -13.20
N GLY A 473 -27.40 18.14 -13.66
CA GLY A 473 -26.64 19.39 -13.49
C GLY A 473 -26.52 20.18 -14.77
#